data_566053ec4723cd726af8c152d596bde7
#
_entry.id   566053ec4723cd726af8c152d596bde7
#
_cell.length_a   1.000
_cell.length_b   1.000
_cell.length_c   1.000
_cell.angle_alpha   90.00
_cell.angle_beta   90.00
_cell.angle_gamma   90.00
#
_symmetry.space_group_name_H-M   'P 1'
#
loop_
_entity.id
_entity.type
_entity.pdbx_description
1 polymer ?
#
loop_
_entity_poly.entity_id
_entity_poly.type
_entity_poly.pdbx_seq_one_letter_code
_entity_poly.pdbx_strand_id
1 'polypeptide(L)'
;MTELYDRLQRYSVSDYYGFHMPGHKRNTARFGSDLPYGIDITEIEGFDDLHHPDGILKEAQEKASRIYGTGETRFLVNGSTAGILSAILGCTRKGDQVLVGRNCHKSVYHAIYMNELEPVYLYPGFRPDIQLNTEISVSPVKAALNEHSRLK
;
A
#
# COMPACT_ATOMS: atom_id res chain seq x y z
N MET A 1 8.41 -21.66 11.18
CA MET A 1 8.82 -20.31 10.74
C MET A 1 8.30 -19.32 11.77
N THR A 2 9.15 -18.55 12.39
CA THR A 2 8.74 -17.62 13.44
C THR A 2 8.10 -16.41 12.78
N GLU A 3 6.85 -16.13 13.11
CA GLU A 3 6.16 -14.95 12.60
C GLU A 3 6.88 -13.67 13.07
N LEU A 4 6.89 -12.62 12.25
CA LEU A 4 7.53 -11.34 12.56
C LEU A 4 7.11 -10.81 13.94
N TYR A 5 5.81 -10.85 14.25
CA TYR A 5 5.30 -10.39 15.54
C TYR A 5 5.90 -11.17 16.72
N ASP A 6 5.98 -12.49 16.65
CA ASP A 6 6.56 -13.32 17.72
C ASP A 6 8.04 -13.01 17.92
N ARG A 7 8.75 -12.68 16.83
CA ARG A 7 10.15 -12.30 16.91
C ARG A 7 10.33 -10.94 17.58
N LEU A 8 9.50 -9.96 17.21
CA LEU A 8 9.47 -8.64 17.85
C LEU A 8 9.13 -8.74 19.35
N GLN A 9 8.16 -9.58 19.72
CA GLN A 9 7.80 -9.80 21.14
C GLN A 9 8.97 -10.40 21.92
N ARG A 10 9.65 -11.40 21.39
CA ARG A 10 10.84 -11.95 22.04
C ARG A 10 11.97 -10.93 22.18
N TYR A 11 12.19 -10.12 21.15
CA TYR A 11 13.14 -9.04 21.23
C TYR A 11 12.77 -8.00 22.29
N SER A 12 11.48 -7.68 22.44
CA SER A 12 11.00 -6.68 23.41
C SER A 12 11.32 -7.02 24.87
N VAL A 13 11.36 -8.31 25.20
CA VAL A 13 11.66 -8.83 26.55
C VAL A 13 13.11 -9.33 26.70
N SER A 14 13.93 -9.18 25.64
CA SER A 14 15.33 -9.58 25.67
C SER A 14 16.16 -8.63 26.54
N ASP A 15 17.33 -9.07 26.94
CA ASP A 15 18.34 -8.28 27.66
C ASP A 15 19.22 -7.41 26.74
N TYR A 16 18.99 -7.45 25.44
CA TYR A 16 19.70 -6.60 24.49
C TYR A 16 19.38 -5.12 24.73
N TYR A 17 20.42 -4.32 24.91
CA TYR A 17 20.26 -2.87 24.99
C TYR A 17 20.17 -2.25 23.58
N GLY A 18 19.12 -1.50 23.31
CA GLY A 18 18.87 -0.91 22.00
C GLY A 18 19.69 0.35 21.72
N PHE A 19 20.90 0.22 21.18
CA PHE A 19 21.69 1.36 20.70
C PHE A 19 21.19 1.93 19.37
N HIS A 20 20.24 1.26 18.72
CA HIS A 20 19.60 1.68 17.47
C HIS A 20 18.50 2.73 17.70
N MET A 21 18.02 3.35 16.64
CA MET A 21 16.77 4.13 16.66
C MET A 21 15.56 3.18 16.79
N PRO A 22 14.42 3.63 17.31
CA PRO A 22 14.13 5.00 17.76
C PRO A 22 14.68 5.31 19.16
N GLY A 23 14.68 6.61 19.50
CA GLY A 23 15.33 7.15 20.70
C GLY A 23 14.69 6.79 22.04
N HIS A 24 13.45 6.27 22.06
CA HIS A 24 12.77 5.87 23.31
C HIS A 24 13.42 4.64 24.00
N LYS A 25 14.24 3.88 23.30
CA LYS A 25 14.99 2.74 23.82
C LYS A 25 14.15 1.71 24.59
N ARG A 26 12.89 1.50 24.17
CA ARG A 26 11.91 0.62 24.85
C ARG A 26 11.62 1.01 26.31
N ASN A 27 11.88 2.26 26.69
CA ASN A 27 11.72 2.72 28.07
C ASN A 27 10.26 3.03 28.41
N THR A 28 9.46 1.98 28.62
CA THR A 28 8.06 2.09 29.00
C THR A 28 7.84 2.73 30.37
N ALA A 29 8.83 2.67 31.26
CA ALA A 29 8.76 3.35 32.55
C ALA A 29 8.69 4.87 32.41
N ARG A 30 9.33 5.44 31.37
CA ARG A 30 9.31 6.87 31.09
C ARG A 30 8.16 7.29 30.16
N PHE A 31 7.85 6.47 29.15
CA PHE A 31 6.94 6.82 28.06
C PHE A 31 5.56 6.17 28.18
N GLY A 32 5.35 5.32 29.20
CA GLY A 32 4.11 4.55 29.33
C GLY A 32 4.07 3.32 28.42
N SER A 33 3.00 2.54 28.54
CA SER A 33 2.77 1.30 27.77
C SER A 33 1.64 1.43 26.74
N ASP A 34 1.08 2.63 26.57
CA ASP A 34 -0.08 2.86 25.69
C ASP A 34 0.26 2.71 24.20
N LEU A 35 1.52 2.91 23.86
CA LEU A 35 2.05 2.70 22.53
C LEU A 35 3.03 1.51 22.50
N PRO A 36 3.21 0.84 21.35
CA PRO A 36 3.98 -0.39 21.26
C PRO A 36 5.50 -0.17 21.23
N TYR A 37 6.02 0.68 22.10
CA TYR A 37 7.46 1.01 22.18
C TYR A 37 8.38 -0.20 22.35
N GLY A 38 7.88 -1.29 22.93
CA GLY A 38 8.65 -2.51 23.12
C GLY A 38 9.06 -3.20 21.82
N ILE A 39 8.25 -3.04 20.78
CA ILE A 39 8.43 -3.67 19.46
C ILE A 39 8.72 -2.67 18.35
N ASP A 40 8.90 -1.41 18.69
CA ASP A 40 9.26 -0.36 17.73
C ASP A 40 10.79 -0.32 17.58
N ILE A 41 11.25 -0.74 16.41
CA ILE A 41 12.67 -0.89 16.06
C ILE A 41 12.94 -0.34 14.65
N THR A 42 14.20 -0.21 14.31
CA THR A 42 14.65 0.06 12.93
C THR A 42 15.27 -1.19 12.30
N GLU A 43 16.01 -1.03 11.22
CA GLU A 43 16.77 -2.07 10.50
C GLU A 43 17.95 -2.53 11.38
N ILE A 44 17.72 -3.58 12.16
CA ILE A 44 18.76 -4.20 12.99
C ILE A 44 18.97 -5.65 12.60
N GLU A 45 20.11 -6.21 12.96
CA GLU A 45 20.45 -7.59 12.66
C GLU A 45 19.33 -8.55 13.05
N GLY A 46 18.91 -9.38 12.10
CA GLY A 46 17.85 -10.35 12.25
C GLY A 46 16.42 -9.81 12.06
N PHE A 47 16.22 -8.53 11.77
CA PHE A 47 14.87 -7.94 11.54
C PHE A 47 14.68 -7.37 10.14
N ASP A 48 15.71 -7.47 9.28
CA ASP A 48 15.58 -7.13 7.86
C ASP A 48 15.38 -5.62 7.59
N ASP A 49 15.34 -5.24 6.33
CA ASP A 49 15.05 -3.90 5.81
C ASP A 49 13.85 -3.98 4.87
N LEU A 50 12.81 -3.20 5.12
CA LEU A 50 11.58 -3.23 4.33
C LEU A 50 11.80 -2.87 2.85
N HIS A 51 12.77 -2.02 2.55
CA HIS A 51 13.06 -1.57 1.18
C HIS A 51 14.00 -2.52 0.42
N HIS A 52 14.78 -3.33 1.16
CA HIS A 52 15.68 -4.35 0.61
C HIS A 52 15.52 -5.68 1.36
N PRO A 53 14.32 -6.26 1.38
CA PRO A 53 14.03 -7.41 2.22
C PRO A 53 14.75 -8.66 1.72
N ASP A 54 15.52 -9.30 2.60
CA ASP A 54 16.23 -10.55 2.33
C ASP A 54 16.00 -11.63 3.39
N GLY A 55 15.33 -11.28 4.51
CA GLY A 55 15.07 -12.13 5.66
C GLY A 55 13.58 -12.23 6.03
N ILE A 56 13.26 -11.90 7.29
CA ILE A 56 11.94 -12.11 7.89
C ILE A 56 10.82 -11.30 7.22
N LEU A 57 11.12 -10.10 6.72
CA LEU A 57 10.15 -9.30 5.97
C LEU A 57 9.89 -9.89 4.59
N LYS A 58 10.94 -10.38 3.91
CA LYS A 58 10.79 -11.12 2.65
C LYS A 58 9.90 -12.35 2.83
N GLU A 59 10.18 -13.17 3.84
CA GLU A 59 9.36 -14.35 4.15
C GLU A 59 7.90 -14.00 4.41
N ALA A 60 7.65 -12.89 5.13
CA ALA A 60 6.30 -12.41 5.41
C ALA A 60 5.57 -11.94 4.13
N GLN A 61 6.25 -11.22 3.22
CA GLN A 61 5.71 -10.81 1.93
C GLN A 61 5.43 -12.00 1.01
N GLU A 62 6.32 -12.97 0.95
CA GLU A 62 6.11 -14.22 0.21
C GLU A 62 4.94 -15.03 0.76
N LYS A 63 4.77 -15.06 2.10
CA LYS A 63 3.60 -15.68 2.73
C LYS A 63 2.31 -14.97 2.31
N ALA A 64 2.29 -13.64 2.31
CA ALA A 64 1.16 -12.87 1.83
C ALA A 64 0.85 -13.17 0.36
N SER A 65 1.87 -13.26 -0.50
CA SER A 65 1.72 -13.63 -1.91
C SER A 65 1.04 -15.00 -2.08
N ARG A 66 1.45 -15.99 -1.28
CA ARG A 66 0.81 -17.31 -1.30
C ARG A 66 -0.65 -17.30 -0.85
N ILE A 67 -0.98 -16.50 0.18
CA ILE A 67 -2.35 -16.39 0.71
C ILE A 67 -3.27 -15.72 -0.30
N TYR A 68 -2.82 -14.66 -0.94
CA TYR A 68 -3.61 -13.87 -1.91
C TYR A 68 -3.52 -14.41 -3.35
N GLY A 69 -2.69 -15.40 -3.62
CA GLY A 69 -2.50 -15.95 -4.97
C GLY A 69 -1.89 -14.95 -5.94
N THR A 70 -1.05 -14.02 -5.47
CA THR A 70 -0.37 -13.00 -6.29
C THR A 70 1.03 -13.44 -6.68
N GLY A 71 1.55 -12.93 -7.79
CA GLY A 71 2.94 -13.16 -8.19
C GLY A 71 3.92 -12.56 -7.18
N GLU A 72 3.59 -11.39 -6.63
CA GLU A 72 4.39 -10.68 -5.64
C GLU A 72 3.48 -9.82 -4.73
N THR A 73 3.87 -9.67 -3.47
CA THR A 73 3.21 -8.77 -2.52
C THR A 73 4.27 -7.94 -1.81
N ARG A 74 4.03 -6.64 -1.71
CA ARG A 74 4.91 -5.70 -1.01
C ARG A 74 4.16 -5.00 0.11
N PHE A 75 4.75 -4.93 1.29
CA PHE A 75 4.23 -4.10 2.37
C PHE A 75 4.52 -2.63 2.09
N LEU A 76 3.53 -1.79 2.32
CA LEU A 76 3.61 -0.38 2.04
C LEU A 76 3.70 0.44 3.33
N VAL A 77 4.49 1.49 3.30
CA VAL A 77 4.42 2.62 4.23
C VAL A 77 3.66 3.78 3.58
N ASN A 78 3.20 4.74 4.36
CA ASN A 78 2.40 5.90 3.90
C ASN A 78 1.02 5.54 3.32
N GLY A 79 0.45 4.42 3.76
CA GLY A 79 -0.92 3.99 3.45
C GLY A 79 -1.15 3.56 2.01
N SER A 80 -2.37 3.15 1.71
CA SER A 80 -2.78 2.70 0.37
C SER A 80 -2.68 3.80 -0.70
N THR A 81 -2.65 5.07 -0.31
CA THR A 81 -2.39 6.18 -1.24
C THR A 81 -1.02 6.02 -1.91
N ALA A 82 0.03 5.71 -1.15
CA ALA A 82 1.36 5.46 -1.73
C ALA A 82 1.33 4.27 -2.71
N GLY A 83 0.60 3.20 -2.38
CA GLY A 83 0.43 2.05 -3.27
C GLY A 83 -0.27 2.40 -4.57
N ILE A 84 -1.36 3.17 -4.52
CA ILE A 84 -2.10 3.61 -5.72
C ILE A 84 -1.21 4.49 -6.59
N LEU A 85 -0.51 5.46 -5.99
CA LEU A 85 0.43 6.31 -6.71
C LEU A 85 1.53 5.48 -7.37
N SER A 86 2.18 4.59 -6.62
CA SER A 86 3.26 3.75 -7.13
C SER A 86 2.80 2.85 -8.27
N ALA A 87 1.61 2.23 -8.14
CA ALA A 87 1.05 1.37 -9.18
C ALA A 87 0.77 2.15 -10.48
N ILE A 88 0.08 3.29 -10.38
CA ILE A 88 -0.28 4.07 -11.58
C ILE A 88 0.98 4.67 -12.21
N LEU A 89 1.86 5.31 -11.43
CA LEU A 89 3.08 5.92 -11.94
C LEU A 89 4.05 4.88 -12.54
N GLY A 90 4.11 3.68 -11.95
CA GLY A 90 4.96 2.58 -12.44
C GLY A 90 4.44 1.92 -13.72
N CYS A 91 3.12 1.95 -13.97
CA CYS A 91 2.50 1.33 -15.13
C CYS A 91 2.22 2.29 -16.29
N THR A 92 2.39 3.61 -16.08
CA THR A 92 2.03 4.62 -17.08
C THR A 92 3.17 5.60 -17.34
N ARG A 93 3.07 6.32 -18.45
CA ARG A 93 3.98 7.39 -18.85
C ARG A 93 3.17 8.65 -19.15
N LYS A 94 3.82 9.81 -19.08
CA LYS A 94 3.24 11.09 -19.47
C LYS A 94 2.51 11.00 -20.81
N GLY A 95 1.25 11.44 -20.84
CA GLY A 95 0.39 11.45 -22.03
C GLY A 95 -0.31 10.10 -22.31
N ASP A 96 -0.10 9.07 -21.49
CA ASP A 96 -0.87 7.84 -21.62
C ASP A 96 -2.34 8.07 -21.26
N GLN A 97 -3.24 7.45 -22.03
CA GLN A 97 -4.67 7.44 -21.71
C GLN A 97 -4.99 6.37 -20.67
N VAL A 98 -5.79 6.74 -19.68
CA VAL A 98 -6.23 5.83 -18.62
C VAL A 98 -7.74 5.88 -18.45
N LEU A 99 -8.38 4.72 -18.33
CA LEU A 99 -9.81 4.60 -18.08
C LEU A 99 -10.07 4.64 -16.57
N VAL A 100 -10.88 5.61 -16.13
CA VAL A 100 -11.03 5.92 -14.70
C VAL A 100 -12.49 6.08 -14.31
N GLY A 101 -12.92 5.35 -13.27
CA GLY A 101 -14.20 5.59 -12.64
C GLY A 101 -14.24 6.96 -11.95
N ARG A 102 -15.25 7.79 -12.26
CA ARG A 102 -15.32 9.17 -11.73
C ARG A 102 -15.49 9.23 -10.20
N ASN A 103 -15.91 8.16 -9.59
CA ASN A 103 -16.05 7.98 -8.14
C ASN A 103 -14.83 7.36 -7.46
N CYS A 104 -13.67 7.31 -8.13
CA CYS A 104 -12.44 6.78 -7.55
C CYS A 104 -11.89 7.67 -6.42
N HIS A 105 -11.00 7.11 -5.61
CA HIS A 105 -10.33 7.84 -4.54
C HIS A 105 -9.41 8.94 -5.11
N LYS A 106 -9.27 10.04 -4.38
CA LYS A 106 -8.45 11.21 -4.78
C LYS A 106 -7.00 10.88 -5.14
N SER A 107 -6.43 9.81 -4.62
CA SER A 107 -5.08 9.36 -4.97
C SER A 107 -4.93 9.03 -6.46
N VAL A 108 -5.99 8.54 -7.12
CA VAL A 108 -6.00 8.30 -8.56
C VAL A 108 -5.88 9.62 -9.33
N TYR A 109 -6.64 10.64 -8.92
CA TYR A 109 -6.53 11.98 -9.51
C TYR A 109 -5.15 12.59 -9.32
N HIS A 110 -4.54 12.38 -8.15
CA HIS A 110 -3.17 12.84 -7.90
C HIS A 110 -2.17 12.14 -8.83
N ALA A 111 -2.31 10.83 -9.07
CA ALA A 111 -1.45 10.10 -10.01
C ALA A 111 -1.62 10.61 -11.45
N ILE A 112 -2.87 10.87 -11.88
CA ILE A 112 -3.17 11.46 -13.19
C ILE A 112 -2.46 12.81 -13.33
N TYR A 113 -2.57 13.66 -12.32
CA TYR A 113 -1.93 14.96 -12.33
C TYR A 113 -0.40 14.86 -12.33
N MET A 114 0.18 14.03 -11.45
CA MET A 114 1.63 13.89 -11.29
C MET A 114 2.30 13.34 -12.54
N ASN A 115 1.64 12.44 -13.26
CA ASN A 115 2.20 11.81 -14.47
C ASN A 115 1.62 12.41 -15.77
N GLU A 116 0.86 13.51 -15.67
CA GLU A 116 0.25 14.21 -16.80
C GLU A 116 -0.50 13.24 -17.75
N LEU A 117 -1.35 12.38 -17.17
CA LEU A 117 -2.13 11.39 -17.91
C LEU A 117 -3.38 12.02 -18.54
N GLU A 118 -3.88 11.41 -19.61
CA GLU A 118 -5.14 11.75 -20.26
C GLU A 118 -6.28 10.85 -19.76
N PRO A 119 -7.12 11.29 -18.80
CA PRO A 119 -8.17 10.43 -18.26
C PRO A 119 -9.39 10.36 -19.17
N VAL A 120 -9.87 9.14 -19.43
CA VAL A 120 -11.19 8.86 -19.97
C VAL A 120 -12.08 8.46 -18.80
N TYR A 121 -13.10 9.28 -18.50
CA TYR A 121 -13.92 9.06 -17.32
C TYR A 121 -15.16 8.21 -17.60
N LEU A 122 -15.36 7.23 -16.72
CA LEU A 122 -16.60 6.47 -16.61
C LEU A 122 -17.43 7.01 -15.43
N TYR A 123 -18.67 7.29 -15.67
CA TYR A 123 -19.58 7.81 -14.66
C TYR A 123 -20.44 6.68 -14.10
N PRO A 124 -20.44 6.45 -12.77
CA PRO A 124 -21.37 5.53 -12.12
C PRO A 124 -22.81 6.07 -12.25
N GLY A 125 -23.78 5.20 -12.14
CA GLY A 125 -25.15 5.62 -11.91
C GLY A 125 -25.29 6.30 -10.53
N PHE A 126 -26.42 6.96 -10.29
CA PHE A 126 -26.70 7.62 -9.01
C PHE A 126 -28.11 7.27 -8.52
N ARG A 127 -28.23 6.91 -7.26
CA ARG A 127 -29.49 6.65 -6.54
C ARG A 127 -29.85 7.86 -5.67
N PRO A 128 -30.75 8.76 -6.14
CA PRO A 128 -31.08 9.99 -5.40
C PRO A 128 -31.85 9.73 -4.09
N ASP A 129 -32.52 8.61 -3.98
CA ASP A 129 -33.30 8.21 -2.80
C ASP A 129 -32.37 7.87 -1.59
N ILE A 130 -31.18 7.38 -1.85
CA ILE A 130 -30.16 7.07 -0.82
C ILE A 130 -28.88 7.88 -0.97
N GLN A 131 -28.81 8.78 -1.94
CA GLN A 131 -27.68 9.65 -2.25
C GLN A 131 -26.34 8.92 -2.44
N LEU A 132 -26.37 7.75 -3.09
CA LEU A 132 -25.19 6.93 -3.35
C LEU A 132 -24.97 6.72 -4.86
N ASN A 133 -23.70 6.63 -5.23
CA ASN A 133 -23.30 6.15 -6.54
C ASN A 133 -23.58 4.65 -6.64
N THR A 134 -24.02 4.19 -7.81
CA THR A 134 -24.14 2.77 -8.14
C THR A 134 -22.90 2.28 -8.90
N GLU A 135 -22.95 1.05 -9.39
CA GLU A 135 -21.91 0.46 -10.21
C GLU A 135 -21.73 1.19 -11.55
N ILE A 136 -20.58 1.01 -12.14
CA ILE A 136 -20.30 1.32 -13.54
C ILE A 136 -20.62 0.05 -14.35
N SER A 137 -21.63 0.10 -15.19
CA SER A 137 -22.02 -1.07 -15.99
C SER A 137 -20.96 -1.42 -17.04
N VAL A 138 -21.03 -2.65 -17.56
CA VAL A 138 -20.06 -3.16 -18.53
C VAL A 138 -20.13 -2.44 -19.88
N SER A 139 -21.30 -1.95 -20.26
CA SER A 139 -21.51 -1.33 -21.59
C SER A 139 -20.63 -0.10 -21.84
N PRO A 140 -20.61 0.93 -20.98
CA PRO A 140 -19.73 2.08 -21.16
C PRO A 140 -18.24 1.71 -21.09
N VAL A 141 -17.86 0.68 -20.32
CA VAL A 141 -16.46 0.19 -20.32
C VAL A 141 -16.10 -0.35 -21.70
N LYS A 142 -16.93 -1.21 -22.28
CA LYS A 142 -16.71 -1.75 -23.63
C LYS A 142 -16.69 -0.66 -24.70
N ALA A 143 -17.60 0.32 -24.61
CA ALA A 143 -17.61 1.45 -25.53
C ALA A 143 -16.30 2.23 -25.46
N ALA A 144 -15.85 2.61 -24.26
CA ALA A 144 -14.60 3.34 -24.08
C ALA A 144 -13.39 2.58 -24.60
N LEU A 145 -13.31 1.26 -24.36
CA LEU A 145 -12.21 0.43 -24.88
C LEU A 145 -12.21 0.35 -26.43
N ASN A 146 -13.36 0.40 -27.07
CA ASN A 146 -13.47 0.40 -28.53
C ASN A 146 -13.14 1.77 -29.14
N GLU A 147 -13.51 2.86 -28.45
CA GLU A 147 -13.35 4.23 -28.94
C GLU A 147 -11.92 4.78 -28.72
N HIS A 148 -11.25 4.30 -27.67
CA HIS A 148 -9.95 4.83 -27.24
C HIS A 148 -8.84 3.77 -27.40
N SER A 149 -8.26 3.67 -28.60
CA SER A 149 -7.23 2.68 -28.91
C SER A 149 -5.90 2.88 -28.15
N ARG A 150 -5.70 4.02 -27.49
CA ARG A 150 -4.49 4.36 -26.72
C ARG A 150 -4.60 4.08 -25.22
N LEU A 151 -5.72 3.51 -24.76
CA LEU A 151 -5.88 3.14 -23.33
C LEU A 151 -4.82 2.12 -22.89
N LYS A 152 -4.29 2.35 -21.68
CA LYS A 152 -3.30 1.50 -21.01
C LYS A 152 -3.94 0.69 -19.89
#